data_55b9c967a0ac7d765ede9a4fe81582be
#
_entry.id   55b9c967a0ac7d765ede9a4fe81582be
#
_cell.length_a   1.000
_cell.length_b   1.000
_cell.length_c   1.000
_cell.angle_alpha   90.00
_cell.angle_beta   90.00
_cell.angle_gamma   90.00
#
_symmetry.space_group_name_H-M   'P 1'
#
loop_
_entity.id
_entity.type
_entity.pdbx_description
1 polymer ?
#
loop_
_entity_poly.entity_id
_entity_poly.type
_entity_poly.pdbx_seq_one_letter_code
_entity_poly.pdbx_strand_id
1 'polypeptide(L)'
;WGMTQRLPRRVGLSKAKQMMFTSDIFAAEAAERMGLVDICVDDVELEKATNDLAQRIAANSTYSNQVNKGLLSATDGMTAQAGLAYELAHSPGACYDAHERVASFGKK
;
A
#
# COMPACT_ATOMS: atom_id res chain seq x y z
N TRP A 1 -11.54 17.42 2.66
CA TRP A 1 -11.38 16.36 3.63
C TRP A 1 -10.02 15.65 3.50
N GLY A 2 -8.94 16.42 3.53
CA GLY A 2 -7.58 15.96 3.43
C GLY A 2 -7.06 15.74 2.00
N MET A 3 -7.80 16.13 0.98
CA MET A 3 -7.39 15.96 -0.42
C MET A 3 -6.08 16.68 -0.71
N THR A 4 -5.85 17.88 -0.18
CA THR A 4 -4.60 18.64 -0.36
C THR A 4 -3.37 17.94 0.26
N GLN A 5 -3.56 16.98 1.17
CA GLN A 5 -2.50 16.22 1.81
C GLN A 5 -2.37 14.81 1.22
N ARG A 6 -3.48 14.11 1.05
CA ARG A 6 -3.47 12.69 0.63
C ARG A 6 -3.24 12.54 -0.88
N LEU A 7 -3.93 13.35 -1.69
CA LEU A 7 -3.86 13.23 -3.15
C LEU A 7 -2.45 13.47 -3.70
N PRO A 8 -1.71 14.54 -3.30
CA PRO A 8 -0.34 14.73 -3.78
C PRO A 8 0.62 13.60 -3.40
N ARG A 9 0.43 12.98 -2.23
CA ARG A 9 1.23 11.82 -1.82
C ARG A 9 0.95 10.58 -2.67
N ARG A 10 -0.26 10.48 -3.21
CA ARG A 10 -0.68 9.33 -4.02
C ARG A 10 -0.28 9.48 -5.49
N VAL A 11 -0.55 10.61 -6.12
CA VAL A 11 -0.39 10.83 -7.58
C VAL A 11 0.69 11.84 -7.95
N GLY A 12 1.39 12.38 -6.96
CA GLY A 12 2.35 13.47 -7.14
C GLY A 12 1.68 14.85 -7.23
N LEU A 13 2.46 15.89 -6.90
CA LEU A 13 1.94 17.25 -6.75
C LEU A 13 1.35 17.82 -8.03
N SER A 14 2.00 17.59 -9.18
CA SER A 14 1.56 18.14 -10.48
C SER A 14 0.19 17.58 -10.88
N LYS A 15 0.03 16.25 -10.79
CA LYS A 15 -1.23 15.59 -11.13
C LYS A 15 -2.33 15.95 -10.13
N ALA A 16 -2.01 16.04 -8.85
CA ALA A 16 -2.95 16.49 -7.83
C ALA A 16 -3.48 17.91 -8.11
N LYS A 17 -2.60 18.86 -8.49
CA LYS A 17 -3.00 20.20 -8.89
C LYS A 17 -3.91 20.18 -10.12
N GLN A 18 -3.57 19.41 -11.15
CA GLN A 18 -4.42 19.26 -12.32
C GLN A 18 -5.82 18.81 -11.90
N MET A 19 -5.93 17.69 -11.19
CA MET A 19 -7.21 17.12 -10.75
C MET A 19 -8.04 18.11 -9.93
N MET A 20 -7.41 18.80 -8.98
CA MET A 20 -8.10 19.72 -8.08
C MET A 20 -8.53 21.02 -8.76
N PHE A 21 -7.73 21.53 -9.69
CA PHE A 21 -7.99 22.83 -10.31
C PHE A 21 -8.92 22.74 -11.52
N THR A 22 -8.89 21.61 -12.25
CA THR A 22 -9.79 21.43 -13.40
C THR A 22 -11.12 20.77 -12.99
N SER A 23 -11.14 20.05 -11.86
CA SER A 23 -12.28 19.21 -11.45
C SER A 23 -12.73 18.20 -12.52
N ASP A 24 -11.78 17.76 -13.37
CA ASP A 24 -12.06 16.78 -14.41
C ASP A 24 -12.47 15.43 -13.80
N ILE A 25 -13.36 14.74 -14.52
CA ILE A 25 -13.72 13.35 -14.20
C ILE A 25 -12.74 12.42 -14.93
N PHE A 26 -12.16 11.50 -14.21
CA PHE A 26 -11.21 10.52 -14.74
C PHE A 26 -11.86 9.13 -14.79
N ALA A 27 -11.68 8.44 -15.93
CA ALA A 27 -12.06 7.03 -16.04
C ALA A 27 -11.17 6.14 -15.16
N ALA A 28 -11.64 4.94 -14.81
CA ALA A 28 -10.97 4.03 -13.90
C ALA A 28 -9.55 3.65 -14.37
N GLU A 29 -9.38 3.36 -15.67
CA GLU A 29 -8.08 3.03 -16.25
C GLU A 29 -7.09 4.22 -16.21
N ALA A 30 -7.60 5.43 -16.34
CA ALA A 30 -6.77 6.64 -16.18
C ALA A 30 -6.35 6.81 -14.72
N ALA A 31 -7.23 6.51 -13.77
CA ALA A 31 -6.95 6.55 -12.35
C ALA A 31 -5.87 5.51 -11.95
N GLU A 32 -5.92 4.29 -12.53
CA GLU A 32 -4.88 3.28 -12.35
C GLU A 32 -3.54 3.73 -12.92
N ARG A 33 -3.52 4.19 -14.19
CA ARG A 33 -2.27 4.66 -14.82
C ARG A 33 -1.58 5.80 -14.07
N MET A 34 -2.32 6.65 -13.38
CA MET A 34 -1.74 7.73 -12.58
C MET A 34 -1.46 7.32 -11.12
N GLY A 35 -1.77 6.10 -10.72
CA GLY A 35 -1.55 5.59 -9.37
C GLY A 35 -2.58 6.06 -8.35
N LEU A 36 -3.72 6.59 -8.77
CA LEU A 36 -4.80 6.96 -7.84
C LEU A 36 -5.45 5.72 -7.23
N VAL A 37 -5.68 4.70 -8.05
CA VAL A 37 -6.07 3.35 -7.62
C VAL A 37 -4.99 2.36 -8.01
N ASP A 38 -4.92 1.22 -7.32
CA ASP A 38 -3.85 0.24 -7.51
C ASP A 38 -4.15 -0.74 -8.64
N ILE A 39 -5.44 -1.09 -8.84
CA ILE A 39 -5.90 -2.07 -9.82
C ILE A 39 -7.26 -1.61 -10.33
N CYS A 40 -7.45 -1.65 -11.64
CA CYS A 40 -8.72 -1.47 -12.32
C CYS A 40 -9.15 -2.80 -12.93
N VAL A 41 -10.39 -3.19 -12.70
CA VAL A 41 -11.00 -4.41 -13.26
C VAL A 41 -12.42 -4.09 -13.72
N ASP A 42 -13.01 -4.96 -14.53
CA ASP A 42 -14.43 -4.87 -14.88
C ASP A 42 -15.31 -5.00 -13.63
N ASP A 43 -16.43 -4.30 -13.60
CA ASP A 43 -17.34 -4.28 -12.44
C ASP A 43 -17.77 -5.68 -11.99
N VAL A 44 -17.96 -6.59 -12.93
CA VAL A 44 -18.34 -7.99 -12.64
C VAL A 44 -17.22 -8.81 -11.99
N GLU A 45 -15.98 -8.38 -12.15
CA GLU A 45 -14.80 -9.03 -11.58
C GLU A 45 -14.35 -8.42 -10.24
N LEU A 46 -14.91 -7.28 -9.85
CA LEU A 46 -14.45 -6.52 -8.68
C LEU A 46 -14.44 -7.34 -7.39
N GLU A 47 -15.53 -8.07 -7.12
CA GLU A 47 -15.65 -8.89 -5.92
C GLU A 47 -14.61 -10.01 -5.92
N LYS A 48 -14.46 -10.70 -7.05
CA LYS A 48 -13.47 -11.78 -7.22
C LYS A 48 -12.05 -11.25 -7.04
N ALA A 49 -11.67 -10.18 -7.73
CA ALA A 49 -10.34 -9.58 -7.66
C ALA A 49 -10.02 -9.11 -6.23
N THR A 50 -11.00 -8.53 -5.54
CA THR A 50 -10.85 -8.10 -4.13
C THR A 50 -10.61 -9.29 -3.21
N ASN A 51 -11.40 -10.35 -3.35
CA ASN A 51 -11.25 -11.57 -2.54
C ASN A 51 -9.93 -12.27 -2.83
N ASP A 52 -9.52 -12.37 -4.08
CA ASP A 52 -8.22 -12.96 -4.47
C ASP A 52 -7.05 -12.18 -3.84
N LEU A 53 -7.09 -10.86 -3.86
CA LEU A 53 -6.08 -10.03 -3.22
C LEU A 53 -6.08 -10.21 -1.70
N ALA A 54 -7.26 -10.22 -1.07
CA ALA A 54 -7.39 -10.43 0.36
C ALA A 54 -6.85 -11.80 0.79
N GLN A 55 -7.13 -12.87 0.03
CA GLN A 55 -6.60 -14.20 0.29
C GLN A 55 -5.06 -14.25 0.14
N ARG A 56 -4.51 -13.60 -0.87
CA ARG A 56 -3.04 -13.49 -1.04
C ARG A 56 -2.38 -12.77 0.14
N ILE A 57 -3.01 -11.74 0.68
CA ILE A 57 -2.52 -11.03 1.86
C ILE A 57 -2.63 -11.95 3.09
N ALA A 58 -3.76 -12.62 3.27
CA ALA A 58 -4.01 -13.52 4.41
C ALA A 58 -3.11 -14.76 4.41
N ALA A 59 -2.63 -15.20 3.24
CA ALA A 59 -1.68 -16.31 3.12
C ALA A 59 -0.27 -15.95 3.63
N ASN A 60 0.03 -14.66 3.81
CA ASN A 60 1.29 -14.20 4.37
C ASN A 60 1.24 -14.14 5.91
N SER A 61 2.40 -13.89 6.55
CA SER A 61 2.46 -13.75 7.99
C SER A 61 1.57 -12.60 8.48
N THR A 62 0.54 -12.92 9.24
CA THR A 62 -0.33 -11.91 9.87
C THR A 62 0.47 -10.99 10.79
N TYR A 63 1.44 -11.57 11.53
CA TYR A 63 2.32 -10.80 12.40
C TYR A 63 3.15 -9.79 11.61
N SER A 64 3.85 -10.23 10.54
CA SER A 64 4.62 -9.33 9.68
C SER A 64 3.76 -8.25 9.05
N ASN A 65 2.55 -8.61 8.57
CA ASN A 65 1.62 -7.66 8.00
C ASN A 65 1.17 -6.59 9.02
N GLN A 66 0.91 -6.98 10.26
CA GLN A 66 0.54 -6.05 11.34
C GLN A 66 1.70 -5.12 11.70
N VAL A 67 2.91 -5.64 11.85
CA VAL A 67 4.11 -4.84 12.12
C VAL A 67 4.37 -3.85 11.00
N ASN A 68 4.39 -4.33 9.75
CA ASN A 68 4.62 -3.46 8.58
C ASN A 68 3.55 -2.37 8.45
N LYS A 69 2.27 -2.71 8.68
CA LYS A 69 1.19 -1.73 8.69
C LYS A 69 1.39 -0.66 9.76
N GLY A 70 1.81 -1.06 10.96
CA GLY A 70 2.11 -0.14 12.05
C GLY A 70 3.27 0.80 11.72
N LEU A 71 4.37 0.25 11.22
CA LEU A 71 5.56 1.02 10.83
C LEU A 71 5.25 2.00 9.69
N LEU A 72 4.60 1.54 8.62
CA LEU A 72 4.21 2.41 7.50
C LEU A 72 3.31 3.57 7.96
N SER A 73 2.35 3.30 8.85
CA SER A 73 1.46 4.35 9.37
C SER A 73 2.18 5.33 10.28
N ALA A 74 3.12 4.85 11.12
CA ALA A 74 3.84 5.69 12.06
C ALA A 74 4.89 6.57 11.36
N THR A 75 5.46 6.10 10.25
CA THR A 75 6.52 6.81 9.51
C THR A 75 6.01 7.64 8.33
N ASP A 76 4.70 7.67 8.10
CA ASP A 76 4.11 8.49 7.02
C ASP A 76 4.49 9.96 7.19
N GLY A 77 5.09 10.54 6.14
CA GLY A 77 5.56 11.92 6.14
C GLY A 77 6.91 12.16 6.80
N MET A 78 7.56 11.16 7.38
CA MET A 78 8.93 11.28 7.87
C MET A 78 9.94 11.33 6.72
N THR A 79 11.12 11.89 6.98
CA THR A 79 12.27 11.70 6.07
C THR A 79 12.69 10.23 6.10
N ALA A 80 13.33 9.74 5.03
CA ALA A 80 13.82 8.35 4.97
C ALA A 80 14.74 8.02 6.16
N GLN A 81 15.62 8.95 6.54
CA GLN A 81 16.52 8.77 7.68
C GLN A 81 15.76 8.62 9.00
N ALA A 82 14.78 9.49 9.25
CA ALA A 82 13.95 9.41 10.46
C ALA A 82 13.09 8.14 10.47
N GLY A 83 12.53 7.75 9.33
CA GLY A 83 11.76 6.52 9.19
C GLY A 83 12.58 5.27 9.47
N LEU A 84 13.80 5.18 8.92
CA LEU A 84 14.73 4.08 9.21
C LEU A 84 15.13 4.00 10.68
N ALA A 85 15.39 5.14 11.32
CA ALA A 85 15.71 5.18 12.75
C ALA A 85 14.51 4.71 13.60
N TYR A 86 13.29 5.12 13.22
CA TYR A 86 12.06 4.67 13.87
C TYR A 86 11.85 3.16 13.71
N GLU A 87 12.00 2.64 12.48
CA GLU A 87 11.88 1.22 12.19
C GLU A 87 12.89 0.40 13.01
N LEU A 88 14.15 0.80 13.04
CA LEU A 88 15.19 0.12 13.82
C LEU A 88 14.84 0.04 15.33
N ALA A 89 14.22 1.09 15.87
CA ALA A 89 13.85 1.17 17.27
C ALA A 89 12.56 0.37 17.61
N HIS A 90 11.67 0.19 16.64
CA HIS A 90 10.32 -0.34 16.89
C HIS A 90 10.03 -1.65 16.15
N SER A 91 10.91 -2.09 15.24
CA SER A 91 10.76 -3.40 14.60
C SER A 91 11.10 -4.52 15.60
N PRO A 92 10.20 -5.47 15.80
CA PRO A 92 10.43 -6.60 16.71
C PRO A 92 11.40 -7.65 16.12
N GLY A 93 11.97 -7.41 14.94
CA GLY A 93 12.82 -8.37 14.24
C GLY A 93 12.03 -9.43 13.46
N ALA A 94 12.59 -10.64 13.36
CA ALA A 94 11.95 -11.71 12.62
C ALA A 94 10.63 -12.17 13.28
N CYS A 95 9.62 -12.49 12.46
CA CYS A 95 8.37 -13.05 12.93
C CYS A 95 8.57 -14.47 13.49
N TYR A 96 7.67 -14.88 14.37
CA TYR A 96 7.73 -16.22 15.02
C TYR A 96 7.67 -17.39 14.04
N ASP A 97 7.03 -17.19 12.86
CA ASP A 97 6.89 -18.19 11.80
C ASP A 97 7.95 -18.05 10.68
N ALA A 98 8.99 -17.23 10.91
CA ALA A 98 10.01 -16.92 9.89
C ALA A 98 10.75 -18.19 9.42
N HIS A 99 11.13 -19.09 10.33
CA HIS A 99 11.86 -20.32 9.98
C HIS A 99 11.05 -21.23 9.06
N GLU A 100 9.76 -21.42 9.35
CA GLU A 100 8.88 -22.25 8.52
C GLU A 100 8.68 -21.65 7.14
N ARG A 101 8.49 -20.32 7.07
CA ARG A 101 8.32 -19.59 5.81
C ARG A 101 9.57 -19.61 4.96
N VAL A 102 10.74 -19.39 5.54
CA VAL A 102 12.03 -19.49 4.83
C VAL A 102 12.25 -20.91 4.31
N ALA A 103 11.96 -21.96 5.10
CA ALA A 103 12.08 -23.35 4.68
C ALA A 103 11.13 -23.73 3.53
N SER A 104 10.02 -23.03 3.36
CA SER A 104 9.06 -23.21 2.25
C SER A 104 9.35 -22.31 1.05
N PHE A 105 10.29 -21.36 1.16
CA PHE A 105 10.60 -20.41 0.11
C PHE A 105 11.28 -21.12 -1.07
N GLY A 106 10.75 -20.93 -2.27
CA GLY A 106 11.26 -21.59 -3.48
C GLY A 106 10.73 -23.01 -3.75
N LYS A 107 9.80 -23.51 -2.92
CA LYS A 107 9.12 -24.80 -3.15
C LYS A 107 7.74 -24.66 -3.84
N LYS A 108 7.42 -23.44 -4.31
CA LYS A 108 6.17 -23.14 -5.06
C LYS A 108 6.45 -23.10 -6.54
#